data_814cfbeec86739e0e8939ba095266e19
#
_entry.id   814cfbeec86739e0e8939ba095266e19
#
_cell.length_a   1.000
_cell.length_b   1.000
_cell.length_c   1.000
_cell.angle_alpha   90.00
_cell.angle_beta   90.00
_cell.angle_gamma   90.00
#
_symmetry.space_group_name_H-M   'P 1'
#
loop_
_entity.id
_entity.type
_entity.pdbx_description
1 polymer ?
#
loop_
_entity_poly.entity_id
_entity_poly.type
_entity_poly.pdbx_seq_one_letter_code
_entity_poly.pdbx_strand_id
1 'polypeptide(L)'
;MTPMFRVGLGQDSHRFSNDARRPLVLGGVIVPGARGLDGNSDADVVLHALCRALEQAIGDDSFSRYADDMSRNGINDSREYVKVARANVARAGYAVNNVGLTIEALAPKIEPLRDAIKATVASLLGIAPGAVGVNASTGEDLTTFGRGEGIQAFAIVSLVASATGEAAPSQGPESPSARERRRPTRKRGE
;
A
#
# COMPACT_ATOMS: atom_id res chain seq x y z
N MET A 1 -24.72 12.50 0.21
CA MET A 1 -23.69 13.40 -0.38
C MET A 1 -22.33 12.73 -0.24
N THR A 2 -21.57 12.62 -1.31
CA THR A 2 -20.19 12.14 -1.28
C THR A 2 -19.32 13.17 -0.50
N PRO A 3 -18.53 12.78 0.51
CA PRO A 3 -17.65 13.71 1.20
C PRO A 3 -16.68 14.39 0.22
N MET A 4 -16.47 15.71 0.37
CA MET A 4 -15.59 16.48 -0.53
C MET A 4 -14.14 16.06 -0.40
N PHE A 5 -13.71 15.63 0.80
CA PHE A 5 -12.36 15.22 1.11
C PHE A 5 -12.35 13.89 1.86
N ARG A 6 -11.30 13.09 1.66
CA ARG A 6 -10.96 11.92 2.46
C ARG A 6 -9.47 11.92 2.77
N VAL A 7 -9.12 11.30 3.88
CA VAL A 7 -7.73 11.12 4.31
C VAL A 7 -7.54 9.66 4.69
N GLY A 8 -6.40 9.09 4.34
CA GLY A 8 -6.00 7.77 4.77
C GLY A 8 -4.56 7.78 5.25
N LEU A 9 -4.27 6.97 6.26
CA LEU A 9 -2.96 6.69 6.81
C LEU A 9 -2.64 5.22 6.57
N GLY A 10 -1.49 4.94 5.98
CA GLY A 10 -0.96 3.59 5.82
C GLY A 10 0.41 3.46 6.47
N GLN A 11 0.71 2.28 6.96
CA GLN A 11 2.01 1.93 7.53
C GLN A 11 2.39 0.55 7.03
N ASP A 12 3.67 0.36 6.73
CA ASP A 12 4.25 -0.95 6.50
C ASP A 12 5.68 -1.02 7.01
N SER A 13 6.17 -2.23 7.27
CA SER A 13 7.53 -2.44 7.75
C SER A 13 8.04 -3.82 7.35
N HIS A 14 9.31 -3.88 6.97
CA HIS A 14 9.98 -5.11 6.59
C HIS A 14 11.37 -5.20 7.21
N ARG A 15 11.77 -6.42 7.58
CA ARG A 15 13.15 -6.73 7.99
C ARG A 15 14.07 -6.74 6.79
N PHE A 16 15.36 -6.49 7.01
CA PHE A 16 16.35 -6.74 5.97
C PHE A 16 16.47 -8.25 5.68
N SER A 17 16.47 -8.58 4.39
CA SER A 17 16.60 -9.97 3.94
C SER A 17 18.01 -10.52 4.18
N ASN A 18 18.10 -11.82 4.42
CA ASN A 18 19.39 -12.54 4.44
C ASN A 18 19.88 -12.96 3.04
N ASP A 19 19.06 -12.84 2.00
CA ASP A 19 19.49 -13.07 0.62
C ASP A 19 20.18 -11.81 0.08
N ALA A 20 21.51 -11.86 -0.03
CA ALA A 20 22.32 -10.76 -0.53
C ALA A 20 22.03 -10.39 -2.01
N ARG A 21 21.36 -11.27 -2.76
CA ARG A 21 20.98 -11.01 -4.17
C ARG A 21 19.68 -10.22 -4.30
N ARG A 22 18.92 -10.12 -3.21
CA ARG A 22 17.65 -9.40 -3.21
C ARG A 22 17.90 -7.90 -3.29
N PRO A 23 17.41 -7.19 -4.33
CA PRO A 23 17.58 -5.75 -4.42
C PRO A 23 16.73 -5.05 -3.35
N LEU A 24 17.19 -3.90 -2.90
CA LEU A 24 16.34 -2.98 -2.14
C LEU A 24 15.57 -2.11 -3.12
N VAL A 25 14.24 -2.07 -2.95
CA VAL A 25 13.35 -1.18 -3.69
C VAL A 25 12.61 -0.29 -2.68
N LEU A 26 12.62 1.03 -2.90
CA LEU A 26 11.92 2.00 -2.07
C LEU A 26 11.19 3.02 -2.94
N GLY A 27 9.86 3.07 -2.82
CA GLY A 27 9.03 3.97 -3.62
C GLY A 27 9.13 3.70 -5.13
N GLY A 28 9.34 2.44 -5.53
CA GLY A 28 9.53 2.01 -6.91
C GLY A 28 10.94 2.27 -7.47
N VAL A 29 11.88 2.71 -6.61
CA VAL A 29 13.27 3.02 -6.99
C VAL A 29 14.20 1.93 -6.46
N ILE A 30 14.99 1.31 -7.35
CA ILE A 30 16.06 0.38 -6.95
C ILE A 30 17.19 1.16 -6.31
N VAL A 31 17.64 0.72 -5.13
CA VAL A 31 18.75 1.33 -4.38
C VAL A 31 20.01 0.49 -4.57
N PRO A 32 20.97 0.92 -5.39
CA PRO A 32 22.15 0.12 -5.68
C PRO A 32 23.01 -0.11 -4.44
N GLY A 33 23.53 -1.33 -4.28
CA GLY A 33 24.46 -1.70 -3.20
C GLY A 33 23.83 -1.78 -1.82
N ALA A 34 22.53 -1.56 -1.68
CA ALA A 34 21.82 -1.70 -0.41
C ALA A 34 21.24 -3.11 -0.25
N ARG A 35 21.14 -3.55 1.01
CA ARG A 35 20.52 -4.83 1.39
C ARG A 35 19.01 -4.76 1.18
N GLY A 36 18.44 -5.75 0.46
CA GLY A 36 16.99 -5.83 0.22
C GLY A 36 16.18 -6.16 1.47
N LEU A 37 14.89 -5.95 1.38
CA LEU A 37 13.93 -6.27 2.44
C LEU A 37 13.32 -7.66 2.23
N ASP A 38 12.92 -8.32 3.31
CA ASP A 38 12.28 -9.62 3.28
C ASP A 38 10.76 -9.49 3.07
N GLY A 39 10.17 -10.33 2.24
CA GLY A 39 8.74 -10.31 1.92
C GLY A 39 8.39 -11.11 0.66
N ASN A 40 7.09 -11.26 0.38
CA ASN A 40 6.58 -12.08 -0.71
C ASN A 40 6.70 -11.43 -2.11
N SER A 41 6.79 -10.09 -2.17
CA SER A 41 6.95 -9.31 -3.39
C SER A 41 8.37 -8.74 -3.48
N ASP A 42 8.56 -7.59 -4.13
CA ASP A 42 9.79 -6.80 -4.05
C ASP A 42 10.00 -6.17 -2.66
N ALA A 43 9.00 -6.30 -1.77
CA ALA A 43 8.97 -5.75 -0.40
C ALA A 43 9.19 -4.24 -0.33
N ASP A 44 8.68 -3.49 -1.32
CA ASP A 44 8.72 -2.03 -1.30
C ASP A 44 7.79 -1.48 -0.20
N VAL A 45 8.36 -1.32 0.98
CA VAL A 45 7.66 -0.86 2.18
C VAL A 45 6.97 0.50 2.00
N VAL A 46 7.52 1.36 1.12
CA VAL A 46 6.96 2.69 0.84
C VAL A 46 5.70 2.59 -0.01
N LEU A 47 5.73 1.78 -1.08
CA LEU A 47 4.56 1.56 -1.93
C LEU A 47 3.48 0.73 -1.22
N HIS A 48 3.86 -0.20 -0.34
CA HIS A 48 2.90 -0.93 0.50
C HIS A 48 2.17 0.01 1.47
N ALA A 49 2.91 0.90 2.17
CA ALA A 49 2.29 1.90 3.03
C ALA A 49 1.36 2.82 2.23
N LEU A 50 1.76 3.21 1.01
CA LEU A 50 0.93 4.02 0.11
C LEU A 50 -0.37 3.29 -0.29
N CYS A 51 -0.31 2.02 -0.67
CA CYS A 51 -1.50 1.23 -0.98
C CYS A 51 -2.46 1.18 0.21
N ARG A 52 -1.94 0.91 1.42
CA ARG A 52 -2.75 0.90 2.65
C ARG A 52 -3.42 2.25 2.91
N ALA A 53 -2.71 3.36 2.69
CA ALA A 53 -3.27 4.70 2.85
C ALA A 53 -4.41 4.97 1.86
N LEU A 54 -4.24 4.58 0.60
CA LEU A 54 -5.24 4.76 -0.45
C LEU A 54 -6.51 3.96 -0.15
N GLU A 55 -6.37 2.67 0.21
CA GLU A 55 -7.51 1.81 0.54
C GLU A 55 -8.22 2.28 1.83
N GLN A 56 -7.47 2.67 2.85
CA GLN A 56 -8.06 3.20 4.08
C GLN A 56 -8.87 4.49 3.81
N ALA A 57 -8.37 5.38 2.94
CA ALA A 57 -9.06 6.62 2.62
C ALA A 57 -10.44 6.41 2.01
N ILE A 58 -10.65 5.35 1.27
CA ILE A 58 -11.94 5.00 0.66
C ILE A 58 -12.79 4.08 1.54
N GLY A 59 -12.26 3.64 2.68
CA GLY A 59 -12.94 2.72 3.61
C GLY A 59 -13.00 1.29 3.09
N ASP A 60 -12.08 0.92 2.22
CA ASP A 60 -11.95 -0.44 1.69
C ASP A 60 -11.05 -1.30 2.60
N ASP A 61 -11.04 -2.59 2.30
CA ASP A 61 -10.26 -3.59 3.01
C ASP A 61 -8.76 -3.45 2.69
N SER A 62 -7.95 -4.21 3.41
CA SER A 62 -6.50 -4.21 3.25
C SER A 62 -6.06 -4.56 1.83
N PHE A 63 -5.07 -3.82 1.31
CA PHE A 63 -4.43 -4.09 0.02
C PHE A 63 -3.86 -5.52 -0.07
N SER A 64 -3.56 -6.16 1.06
CA SER A 64 -3.03 -7.54 1.11
C SER A 64 -3.91 -8.54 0.36
N ARG A 65 -5.23 -8.30 0.27
CA ARG A 65 -6.15 -9.22 -0.44
C ARG A 65 -5.76 -9.40 -1.90
N TYR A 66 -5.57 -8.30 -2.64
CA TYR A 66 -5.18 -8.39 -4.04
C TYR A 66 -3.66 -8.56 -4.22
N ALA A 67 -2.84 -7.98 -3.34
CA ALA A 67 -1.39 -8.09 -3.44
C ALA A 67 -0.91 -9.54 -3.27
N ASP A 68 -1.49 -10.29 -2.33
CA ASP A 68 -1.18 -11.70 -2.13
C ASP A 68 -1.60 -12.55 -3.34
N ASP A 69 -2.76 -12.27 -3.94
CA ASP A 69 -3.21 -12.92 -5.16
C ASP A 69 -2.29 -12.60 -6.35
N MET A 70 -1.92 -11.34 -6.52
CA MET A 70 -1.01 -10.90 -7.57
C MET A 70 0.38 -11.54 -7.41
N SER A 71 0.92 -11.58 -6.18
CA SER A 71 2.21 -12.22 -5.89
C SER A 71 2.18 -13.72 -6.18
N ARG A 72 1.11 -14.44 -5.80
CA ARG A 72 0.94 -15.86 -6.15
C ARG A 72 0.91 -16.11 -7.66
N ASN A 73 0.47 -15.12 -8.44
CA ASN A 73 0.47 -15.15 -9.90
C ASN A 73 1.77 -14.59 -10.52
N GLY A 74 2.83 -14.39 -9.71
CA GLY A 74 4.13 -13.94 -10.20
C GLY A 74 4.29 -12.43 -10.39
N ILE A 75 3.28 -11.62 -10.01
CA ILE A 75 3.34 -10.15 -10.08
C ILE A 75 3.90 -9.65 -8.75
N ASN A 76 5.21 -9.40 -8.71
CA ASN A 76 5.95 -9.02 -7.50
C ASN A 76 6.40 -7.56 -7.47
N ASP A 77 6.11 -6.79 -8.49
CA ASP A 77 6.40 -5.36 -8.59
C ASP A 77 5.31 -4.57 -7.87
N SER A 78 5.64 -3.93 -6.75
CA SER A 78 4.67 -3.17 -5.94
C SER A 78 4.09 -1.95 -6.66
N ARG A 79 4.69 -1.50 -7.78
CA ARG A 79 4.09 -0.46 -8.64
C ARG A 79 2.77 -0.94 -9.24
N GLU A 80 2.64 -2.23 -9.53
CA GLU A 80 1.39 -2.80 -10.04
C GLU A 80 0.30 -2.79 -8.96
N TYR A 81 0.66 -2.97 -7.69
CA TYR A 81 -0.28 -2.86 -6.56
C TYR A 81 -0.81 -1.43 -6.40
N VAL A 82 0.06 -0.43 -6.56
CA VAL A 82 -0.37 0.99 -6.52
C VAL A 82 -1.36 1.32 -7.64
N LYS A 83 -1.19 0.74 -8.84
CA LYS A 83 -2.16 0.91 -9.94
C LYS A 83 -3.55 0.39 -9.58
N VAL A 84 -3.62 -0.76 -8.90
CA VAL A 84 -4.89 -1.32 -8.40
C VAL A 84 -5.51 -0.40 -7.36
N ALA A 85 -4.73 0.03 -6.34
CA ALA A 85 -5.21 0.94 -5.29
C ALA A 85 -5.75 2.25 -5.89
N ARG A 86 -5.01 2.85 -6.83
CA ARG A 86 -5.44 4.06 -7.55
C ARG A 86 -6.75 3.84 -8.32
N ALA A 87 -6.90 2.68 -8.98
CA ALA A 87 -8.13 2.35 -9.69
C ALA A 87 -9.32 2.20 -8.71
N ASN A 88 -9.10 1.64 -7.52
CA ASN A 88 -10.10 1.55 -6.46
C ASN A 88 -10.54 2.94 -5.98
N VAL A 89 -9.58 3.86 -5.76
CA VAL A 89 -9.85 5.26 -5.42
C VAL A 89 -10.72 5.93 -6.50
N ALA A 90 -10.37 5.76 -7.77
CA ALA A 90 -11.14 6.33 -8.88
C ALA A 90 -12.56 5.75 -8.96
N ARG A 91 -12.70 4.43 -8.75
CA ARG A 91 -14.01 3.74 -8.71
C ARG A 91 -14.87 4.22 -7.55
N ALA A 92 -14.26 4.61 -6.43
CA ALA A 92 -14.95 5.21 -5.29
C ALA A 92 -15.35 6.69 -5.52
N GLY A 93 -15.06 7.26 -6.70
CA GLY A 93 -15.41 8.64 -7.06
C GLY A 93 -14.43 9.69 -6.56
N TYR A 94 -13.17 9.31 -6.30
CA TYR A 94 -12.13 10.22 -5.80
C TYR A 94 -10.91 10.26 -6.70
N ALA A 95 -10.13 11.32 -6.53
CA ALA A 95 -8.79 11.47 -7.07
C ALA A 95 -7.80 11.77 -5.93
N VAL A 96 -6.55 11.37 -6.11
CA VAL A 96 -5.47 11.70 -5.17
C VAL A 96 -5.14 13.18 -5.31
N ASN A 97 -5.16 13.91 -4.19
CA ASN A 97 -4.78 15.31 -4.13
C ASN A 97 -3.29 15.48 -3.80
N ASN A 98 -2.84 14.89 -2.69
CA ASN A 98 -1.43 14.88 -2.32
C ASN A 98 -1.07 13.68 -1.45
N VAL A 99 0.24 13.43 -1.32
CA VAL A 99 0.82 12.34 -0.54
C VAL A 99 1.96 12.86 0.33
N GLY A 100 2.00 12.43 1.59
CA GLY A 100 3.15 12.55 2.47
C GLY A 100 3.71 11.16 2.78
N LEU A 101 5.01 10.97 2.61
CA LEU A 101 5.73 9.74 2.93
C LEU A 101 6.75 10.03 4.03
N THR A 102 6.81 9.17 5.03
CA THR A 102 7.85 9.21 6.07
C THR A 102 8.51 7.85 6.15
N ILE A 103 9.84 7.82 6.02
CA ILE A 103 10.64 6.60 6.01
C ILE A 103 11.55 6.62 7.23
N GLU A 104 11.49 5.58 8.05
CA GLU A 104 12.40 5.36 9.15
C GLU A 104 13.36 4.23 8.82
N ALA A 105 14.66 4.56 8.76
CA ALA A 105 15.73 3.63 8.45
C ALA A 105 17.09 4.16 8.92
N LEU A 106 17.90 3.32 9.53
CA LEU A 106 19.31 3.65 9.79
C LEU A 106 20.09 3.78 8.47
N ALA A 107 19.80 2.91 7.52
CA ALA A 107 20.36 2.90 6.18
C ALA A 107 19.32 2.31 5.18
N PRO A 108 19.39 2.70 3.90
CA PRO A 108 20.27 3.67 3.27
C PRO A 108 19.93 5.13 3.61
N LYS A 109 20.79 6.08 3.28
CA LYS A 109 20.41 7.50 3.29
C LYS A 109 19.33 7.76 2.25
N ILE A 110 18.21 8.35 2.68
CA ILE A 110 17.04 8.59 1.80
C ILE A 110 17.21 9.88 0.99
N GLU A 111 17.98 10.83 1.49
CA GLU A 111 18.19 12.13 0.84
C GLU A 111 18.52 12.03 -0.66
N PRO A 112 19.49 11.20 -1.11
CA PRO A 112 19.82 11.07 -2.52
C PRO A 112 18.73 10.43 -3.38
N LEU A 113 17.79 9.71 -2.75
CA LEU A 113 16.70 8.97 -3.41
C LEU A 113 15.41 9.80 -3.49
N ARG A 114 15.32 10.88 -2.73
CA ARG A 114 14.07 11.65 -2.51
C ARG A 114 13.40 12.05 -3.80
N ASP A 115 14.13 12.68 -4.71
CA ASP A 115 13.54 13.19 -5.94
C ASP A 115 13.08 12.07 -6.88
N ALA A 116 13.81 10.96 -6.93
CA ALA A 116 13.43 9.78 -7.72
C ALA A 116 12.16 9.12 -7.15
N ILE A 117 12.06 8.98 -5.81
CA ILE A 117 10.87 8.47 -5.14
C ILE A 117 9.67 9.39 -5.43
N LYS A 118 9.83 10.71 -5.27
CA LYS A 118 8.76 11.69 -5.56
C LYS A 118 8.27 11.57 -7.00
N ALA A 119 9.18 11.52 -7.95
CA ALA A 119 8.84 11.42 -9.38
C ALA A 119 8.10 10.11 -9.69
N THR A 120 8.58 8.98 -9.15
CA THR A 120 7.96 7.67 -9.37
C THR A 120 6.55 7.61 -8.78
N VAL A 121 6.39 8.01 -7.50
CA VAL A 121 5.10 8.01 -6.83
C VAL A 121 4.11 8.96 -7.52
N ALA A 122 4.55 10.17 -7.89
CA ALA A 122 3.73 11.12 -8.62
C ALA A 122 3.23 10.56 -9.96
N SER A 123 4.11 9.91 -10.71
CA SER A 123 3.77 9.24 -11.98
C SER A 123 2.74 8.13 -11.79
N LEU A 124 2.94 7.26 -10.79
CA LEU A 124 2.01 6.17 -10.46
C LEU A 124 0.61 6.68 -10.11
N LEU A 125 0.54 7.78 -9.39
CA LEU A 125 -0.72 8.38 -8.93
C LEU A 125 -1.35 9.35 -9.95
N GLY A 126 -0.59 9.79 -10.95
CA GLY A 126 -1.04 10.79 -11.93
C GLY A 126 -1.19 12.19 -11.32
N ILE A 127 -0.30 12.57 -10.39
CA ILE A 127 -0.25 13.87 -9.74
C ILE A 127 1.09 14.57 -10.02
N ALA A 128 1.18 15.86 -9.72
CA ALA A 128 2.44 16.57 -9.87
C ALA A 128 3.49 16.12 -8.83
N PRO A 129 4.80 16.06 -9.15
CA PRO A 129 5.84 15.71 -8.17
C PRO A 129 5.86 16.61 -6.93
N GLY A 130 5.45 17.88 -7.07
CA GLY A 130 5.28 18.81 -5.95
C GLY A 130 4.16 18.45 -4.96
N ALA A 131 3.23 17.58 -5.34
CA ALA A 131 2.19 17.05 -4.47
C ALA A 131 2.64 15.81 -3.66
N VAL A 132 3.90 15.36 -3.82
CA VAL A 132 4.49 14.26 -3.05
C VAL A 132 5.56 14.82 -2.11
N GLY A 133 5.33 14.71 -0.80
CA GLY A 133 6.31 15.00 0.24
C GLY A 133 7.04 13.73 0.66
N VAL A 134 8.36 13.79 0.88
CA VAL A 134 9.16 12.67 1.40
C VAL A 134 10.02 13.17 2.56
N ASN A 135 9.81 12.62 3.75
CA ASN A 135 10.63 12.80 4.92
C ASN A 135 11.34 11.50 5.29
N ALA A 136 12.46 11.62 5.99
CA ALA A 136 13.17 10.48 6.54
C ALA A 136 13.70 10.77 7.94
N SER A 137 13.75 9.72 8.77
CA SER A 137 14.35 9.72 10.09
C SER A 137 15.22 8.48 10.24
N THR A 138 16.27 8.60 11.05
CA THR A 138 17.07 7.44 11.47
C THR A 138 16.46 6.72 12.67
N GLY A 139 15.45 7.31 13.34
CA GLY A 139 14.86 6.76 14.55
C GLY A 139 15.77 6.85 15.77
N GLU A 140 16.95 7.51 15.68
CA GLU A 140 17.87 7.82 16.78
C GLU A 140 18.19 6.60 17.70
N ASP A 141 18.31 5.40 17.12
CA ASP A 141 18.52 4.13 17.83
C ASP A 141 17.39 3.73 18.82
N LEU A 142 16.26 4.42 18.78
CA LEU A 142 15.14 4.17 19.70
C LEU A 142 14.25 3.01 19.26
N THR A 143 14.26 2.69 17.96
CA THR A 143 13.43 1.64 17.38
C THR A 143 14.27 0.54 16.73
N THR A 144 13.66 -0.58 16.37
CA THR A 144 14.32 -1.65 15.61
C THR A 144 14.78 -1.15 14.23
N PHE A 145 14.05 -0.22 13.63
CA PHE A 145 14.41 0.38 12.33
C PHE A 145 15.58 1.35 12.49
N GLY A 146 15.59 2.13 13.59
CA GLY A 146 16.70 2.99 13.98
C GLY A 146 17.98 2.20 14.31
N ARG A 147 17.85 0.96 14.77
CA ARG A 147 18.98 0.03 14.99
C ARG A 147 19.41 -0.75 13.75
N GLY A 148 18.77 -0.51 12.60
CA GLY A 148 19.17 -1.12 11.33
C GLY A 148 18.68 -2.57 11.14
N GLU A 149 17.59 -2.97 11.79
CA GLU A 149 17.02 -4.32 11.61
C GLU A 149 16.08 -4.41 10.41
N GLY A 150 15.62 -3.27 9.89
CA GLY A 150 14.69 -3.18 8.78
C GLY A 150 14.39 -1.73 8.41
N ILE A 151 13.32 -1.54 7.65
CA ILE A 151 12.81 -0.23 7.25
C ILE A 151 11.31 -0.17 7.55
N GLN A 152 10.84 0.97 8.07
CA GLN A 152 9.44 1.28 8.24
C GLN A 152 9.06 2.48 7.37
N ALA A 153 7.86 2.47 6.82
CA ALA A 153 7.30 3.61 6.11
C ALA A 153 5.87 3.90 6.56
N PHE A 154 5.55 5.19 6.59
CA PHE A 154 4.21 5.72 6.74
C PHE A 154 3.84 6.49 5.48
N ALA A 155 2.60 6.38 5.07
CA ALA A 155 2.02 7.20 4.02
C ALA A 155 0.74 7.84 4.53
N ILE A 156 0.58 9.13 4.27
CA ILE A 156 -0.69 9.83 4.43
C ILE A 156 -1.12 10.32 3.06
N VAL A 157 -2.38 10.08 2.70
CA VAL A 157 -2.95 10.56 1.43
C VAL A 157 -4.13 11.45 1.71
N SER A 158 -4.31 12.50 0.91
CA SER A 158 -5.57 13.20 0.83
C SER A 158 -6.21 12.96 -0.54
N LEU A 159 -7.52 12.73 -0.53
CA LEU A 159 -8.35 12.53 -1.70
C LEU A 159 -9.36 13.65 -1.81
N VAL A 160 -9.68 14.03 -3.05
CA VAL A 160 -10.76 14.97 -3.38
C VAL A 160 -11.81 14.26 -4.22
N ALA A 161 -13.07 14.62 -4.09
CA ALA A 161 -14.12 14.11 -4.96
C ALA A 161 -13.81 14.47 -6.42
N SER A 162 -13.89 13.47 -7.31
CA SER A 162 -13.70 13.69 -8.73
C SER A 162 -14.81 14.57 -9.30
N ALA A 163 -14.46 15.51 -10.17
CA ALA A 163 -15.43 16.39 -10.82
C ALA A 163 -16.39 15.63 -11.78
N THR A 164 -16.03 14.43 -12.17
CA THR A 164 -16.87 13.53 -12.96
C THR A 164 -17.71 12.69 -12.01
N GLY A 165 -18.80 13.27 -11.52
CA GLY A 165 -19.71 12.63 -10.56
C GLY A 165 -20.57 11.52 -11.15
N GLU A 166 -19.99 10.41 -11.54
CA GLU A 166 -20.65 9.12 -11.64
C GLU A 166 -19.97 8.16 -10.65
N ALA A 167 -20.47 8.21 -9.41
CA ALA A 167 -20.23 7.10 -8.49
C ALA A 167 -20.91 5.86 -9.11
N ALA A 168 -20.11 4.86 -9.47
CA ALA A 168 -20.67 3.55 -9.75
C ALA A 168 -21.52 3.11 -8.55
N PRO A 169 -22.71 2.52 -8.74
CA PRO A 169 -23.56 2.10 -7.64
C PRO A 169 -22.78 1.14 -6.75
N SER A 170 -22.74 1.42 -5.45
CA SER A 170 -22.15 0.55 -4.45
C SER A 170 -22.89 -0.79 -4.51
N GLN A 171 -22.27 -1.81 -5.10
CA GLN A 171 -22.68 -3.18 -4.85
C GLN A 171 -22.26 -3.47 -3.41
N GLY A 172 -23.22 -3.33 -2.50
CA GLY A 172 -23.09 -3.86 -1.15
C GLY A 172 -22.79 -5.37 -1.25
N PRO A 173 -22.11 -5.96 -0.25
CA PRO A 173 -21.84 -7.38 -0.27
C PRO A 173 -23.17 -8.12 -0.37
N GLU A 174 -23.35 -8.91 -1.45
CA GLU A 174 -24.43 -9.88 -1.52
C GLU A 174 -24.27 -10.80 -0.32
N SER A 175 -25.21 -10.70 0.62
CA SER A 175 -25.32 -11.67 1.70
C SER A 175 -25.56 -13.04 1.07
N PRO A 176 -24.81 -14.09 1.46
CA PRO A 176 -25.07 -15.45 0.98
C PRO A 176 -26.50 -15.81 1.35
N SER A 177 -27.34 -16.04 0.34
CA SER A 177 -28.70 -16.48 0.51
C SER A 177 -28.72 -17.72 1.39
N ALA A 178 -29.63 -17.71 2.38
CA ALA A 178 -29.96 -18.82 3.25
C ALA A 178 -30.50 -20.00 2.41
N ARG A 179 -29.62 -20.77 1.84
CA ARG A 179 -29.95 -22.08 1.29
C ARG A 179 -29.14 -23.13 2.02
N GLU A 180 -29.94 -23.98 2.69
CA GLU A 180 -29.61 -25.36 3.02
C GLU A 180 -28.93 -25.65 4.35
N ARG A 181 -29.60 -25.31 5.45
CA ARG A 181 -29.45 -26.06 6.69
C ARG A 181 -30.48 -27.22 6.70
N ARG A 182 -30.30 -28.21 5.85
CA ARG A 182 -30.96 -29.52 6.09
C ARG A 182 -29.99 -30.42 6.82
N ARG A 183 -30.19 -30.53 8.14
CA ARG A 183 -29.60 -31.60 8.98
C ARG A 183 -30.18 -32.93 8.54
N PRO A 184 -29.38 -33.96 8.31
CA PRO A 184 -29.91 -35.33 8.27
C PRO A 184 -30.26 -35.80 9.71
N THR A 185 -31.49 -36.16 9.92
CA THR A 185 -31.99 -36.85 11.11
C THR A 185 -31.34 -38.23 11.23
N ARG A 186 -30.57 -38.42 12.28
CA ARG A 186 -30.02 -39.72 12.66
C ARG A 186 -31.16 -40.60 13.17
N LYS A 187 -31.60 -41.61 12.39
CA LYS A 187 -32.44 -42.71 12.85
C LYS A 187 -31.66 -43.54 13.87
N ARG A 188 -32.20 -43.64 15.08
CA ARG A 188 -31.92 -44.75 16.03
C ARG A 188 -32.72 -45.96 15.54
N GLY A 189 -32.09 -47.07 15.34
CA GLY A 189 -32.65 -48.40 15.17
C GLY A 189 -31.79 -49.35 15.95
N GLU A 190 -32.45 -49.96 16.79
CA GLU A 190 -32.42 -51.26 17.49
C GLU A 190 -31.10 -52.08 17.34
#